data_d87586be3c22a86e1f70e8be856ff29e
#
_entry.id   d87586be3c22a86e1f70e8be856ff29e
#
_cell.length_a   1.000
_cell.length_b   1.000
_cell.length_c   1.000
_cell.angle_alpha   90.00
_cell.angle_beta   90.00
_cell.angle_gamma   90.00
#
_symmetry.space_group_name_H-M   'P 1'
#
loop_
_entity.id
_entity.type
_entity.pdbx_description
1 polymer ?
#
loop_
_entity_poly.entity_id
_entity_poly.type
_entity_poly.pdbx_seq_one_letter_code
_entity_poly.pdbx_strand_id
1 'polypeptide(L)' 'MIGYYGKPETWKIVYTPKPMNFGMKLAALVEADCHQMAMYTFMKQYEGQYTCIDECKKLFE' A
#
# COMPACT_ATOMS: atom_id res chain seq x y z
N MET A 1 24.51 -2.23 11.10
CA MET A 1 23.97 -2.13 10.86
C MET A 1 23.38 -1.85 10.88
N ILE A 2 23.13 -1.63 10.69
CA ILE A 2 22.58 -1.31 10.76
C ILE A 2 21.80 -1.44 10.71
N GLY A 3 21.34 -1.47 10.75
CA GLY A 3 20.54 -1.55 10.79
C GLY A 3 19.73 -1.61 10.87
N TYR A 4 19.29 -1.71 11.36
CA TYR A 4 18.45 -1.67 11.51
C TYR A 4 17.45 -1.26 11.67
N TYR A 5 17.72 -0.83 12.21
CA TYR A 5 16.44 -0.43 12.00
C TYR A 5 16.04 -0.87 10.72
N GLY A 6 15.33 -0.81 10.17
CA GLY A 6 15.13 -1.32 8.92
C GLY A 6 14.24 -2.50 8.87
N LYS A 7 13.59 -2.81 9.91
CA LYS A 7 12.60 -3.84 9.81
C LYS A 7 11.43 -3.28 9.01
N PRO A 8 11.09 -3.90 7.89
CA PRO A 8 9.94 -3.44 7.13
C PRO A 8 8.69 -3.59 7.97
N GLU A 9 7.78 -2.65 7.81
CA GLU A 9 6.51 -2.71 8.48
C GLU A 9 5.43 -3.01 7.48
N THR A 10 4.31 -3.53 7.97
CA THR A 10 3.19 -3.85 7.10
C THR A 10 2.29 -2.64 6.99
N TRP A 11 1.99 -2.25 5.76
CA TRP A 11 1.14 -1.10 5.48
C TRP A 11 -0.14 -1.56 4.83
N LYS A 12 -1.24 -0.95 5.23
CA LYS A 12 -2.53 -1.23 4.66
C LYS A 12 -2.88 -0.12 3.69
N ILE A 13 -3.13 -0.49 2.45
CA ILE A 13 -3.45 0.48 1.41
C ILE A 13 -4.85 0.17 0.92
N VAL A 14 -5.75 1.13 1.10
CA VAL A 14 -7.11 1.02 0.60
C VAL A 14 -7.17 1.71 -0.73
N TYR A 15 -7.67 1.03 -1.73
CA TYR A 15 -7.67 1.55 -3.07
C TYR A 15 -8.97 1.20 -3.78
N THR A 16 -9.24 1.94 -4.84
CA THR A 16 -10.39 1.68 -5.70
C THR A 16 -9.92 0.84 -6.87
N PRO A 17 -10.47 -0.36 -7.05
CA PRO A 17 -9.99 -1.25 -8.10
C PRO A 17 -10.36 -0.75 -9.49
N LYS A 18 -9.74 -1.35 -10.47
CA LYS A 18 -9.98 -1.06 -11.85
C LYS A 18 -10.45 -2.33 -12.54
N PRO A 19 -11.56 -2.31 -13.25
CA PRO A 19 -12.44 -1.17 -13.45
C PRO A 19 -13.20 -0.82 -12.18
N MET A 20 -13.57 0.45 -12.09
CA MET A 20 -14.28 0.92 -10.90
C MET A 20 -15.63 0.25 -10.78
N ASN A 21 -15.94 -0.23 -9.59
CA ASN A 21 -17.20 -0.92 -9.33
C ASN A 21 -18.00 -0.21 -8.27
N PHE A 22 -18.64 0.86 -8.61
CA PHE A 22 -19.65 1.48 -7.76
C PHE A 22 -19.23 1.62 -6.30
N GLY A 23 -18.09 2.23 -6.10
CA GLY A 23 -17.66 2.50 -4.74
C GLY A 23 -17.01 1.33 -4.03
N MET A 24 -16.79 0.24 -4.71
CA MET A 24 -16.08 -0.86 -4.11
C MET A 24 -14.65 -0.44 -3.77
N LYS A 25 -14.20 -0.83 -2.60
CA LYS A 25 -12.85 -0.55 -2.16
C LYS A 25 -12.20 -1.83 -1.72
N LEU A 26 -10.93 -1.96 -2.02
CA LEU A 26 -10.16 -3.12 -1.62
C LEU A 26 -8.98 -2.68 -0.78
N ALA A 27 -8.45 -3.60 0.00
CA ALA A 27 -7.29 -3.33 0.83
C ALA A 27 -6.18 -4.27 0.44
N ALA A 28 -4.97 -3.74 0.35
CA ALA A 28 -3.79 -4.52 0.05
C ALA A 28 -2.79 -4.31 1.17
N LEU A 29 -2.02 -5.35 1.46
CA LEU A 29 -0.98 -5.26 2.46
C LEU A 29 0.37 -5.31 1.76
N VAL A 30 1.22 -4.34 2.07
CA VAL A 30 2.56 -4.30 1.52
C VAL A 30 3.54 -4.09 2.66
N GLU A 31 4.78 -4.49 2.45
CA GLU A 31 5.82 -4.28 3.43
C GLU A 31 6.78 -3.22 2.93
N ALA A 32 7.07 -2.26 3.77
CA ALA A 32 7.95 -1.17 3.39
C ALA A 32 8.47 -0.49 4.64
N ASP A 33 9.57 0.24 4.47
CA ASP A 33 10.20 0.93 5.58
C ASP A 33 9.47 2.19 5.96
N CYS A 34 8.80 2.81 5.03
CA CYS A 34 8.13 4.07 5.30
C CYS A 34 6.94 4.22 4.36
N HIS A 35 6.15 5.24 4.66
CA HIS A 35 4.93 5.50 3.90
C HIS A 35 5.20 5.64 2.40
N GLN A 36 6.22 6.39 2.06
CA GLN A 36 6.53 6.63 0.67
C GLN A 36 6.88 5.35 -0.07
N MET A 37 7.67 4.50 0.58
CA MET A 37 8.04 3.24 -0.02
C MET A 37 6.85 2.29 -0.12
N ALA A 38 5.94 2.38 0.84
CA ALA A 38 4.74 1.56 0.80
C ALA A 38 3.91 1.90 -0.43
N MET A 39 3.73 3.20 -0.67
CA MET A 39 3.00 3.65 -1.83
C MET A 39 3.68 3.19 -3.12
N TYR A 40 4.98 3.35 -3.17
CA TYR A 40 5.73 2.96 -4.36
C TYR A 40 5.61 1.47 -4.62
N THR A 41 5.76 0.68 -3.57
CA THR A 41 5.66 -0.77 -3.69
C THR A 41 4.30 -1.18 -4.21
N PHE A 42 3.26 -0.56 -3.65
CA PHE A 42 1.91 -0.86 -4.08
C PHE A 42 1.71 -0.52 -5.56
N MET A 43 2.19 0.66 -5.95
CA MET A 43 2.01 1.10 -7.32
C MET A 43 2.70 0.16 -8.31
N LYS A 44 3.86 -0.37 -7.91
CA LYS A 44 4.57 -1.29 -8.78
C LYS A 44 3.87 -2.64 -8.86
N GLN A 45 3.40 -3.13 -7.73
CA GLN A 45 2.77 -4.45 -7.69
C GLN A 45 1.39 -4.47 -8.31
N TYR A 46 0.68 -3.36 -8.20
CA TYR A 46 -0.70 -3.29 -8.67
C TYR A 46 -0.86 -2.38 -9.87
N GLU A 47 0.20 -2.19 -10.61
CA GLU A 47 0.16 -1.32 -11.77
C GLU A 47 -0.96 -1.75 -12.71
N GLY A 48 -1.81 -0.81 -13.07
CA GLY A 48 -2.90 -1.09 -13.98
C GLY A 48 -4.10 -1.75 -13.33
N GLN A 49 -4.05 -1.99 -12.04
CA GLN A 49 -5.14 -2.69 -11.35
C GLN A 49 -5.91 -1.78 -10.42
N TYR A 50 -5.57 -0.51 -10.35
CA TYR A 50 -6.26 0.39 -9.44
C TYR A 50 -6.51 1.71 -10.14
N THR A 51 -7.56 2.41 -9.67
CA THR A 51 -7.88 3.72 -10.18
C THR A 51 -7.25 4.80 -9.32
N CYS A 52 -7.36 4.66 -8.01
CA CYS A 52 -6.76 5.61 -7.10
C CYS A 52 -6.52 4.95 -5.76
N ILE A 53 -5.62 5.55 -5.00
CA ILE A 53 -5.30 5.10 -3.66
C ILE A 53 -6.07 5.98 -2.69
N ASP A 54 -6.88 5.36 -1.85
CA ASP A 54 -7.72 6.11 -0.91
C ASP A 54 -7.06 6.30 0.43
N GLU A 55 -6.26 5.34 0.86
CA GLU A 55 -5.66 5.42 2.17
C GLU A 55 -4.40 4.56 2.23
N CYS A 56 -3.44 4.99 3.02
CA CYS A 56 -2.21 4.23 3.23
C CYS A 56 -1.74 4.50 4.64
N LYS A 57 -1.73 3.48 5.46
CA LYS A 57 -1.31 3.64 6.84
C LYS A 57 -0.73 2.34 7.37
N LYS A 58 -0.01 2.45 8.48
CA LYS A 58 0.54 1.27 9.09
C LYS A 58 -0.57 0.37 9.61
N LEU A 59 -0.37 -0.93 9.45
CA LEU A 59 -1.34 -1.89 9.96
C LEU A 59 -1.27 -1.95 11.47
N PHE A 60 -0.07 -1.92 11.99
CA PHE A 60 0.13 -1.93 13.46
C PHE A 60 0.78 -0.63 13.88
N GLU A 61 0.24 -0.02 14.91
CA GLU A 61 0.81 1.22 15.42
C GLU A 61 1.19 1.14 16.85
#